data_87b541c6c1cb45cf739da677b4f35e50
#
_entry.id   87b541c6c1cb45cf739da677b4f35e50
#
_cell.length_a   1.000
_cell.length_b   1.000
_cell.length_c   1.000
_cell.angle_alpha   90.00
_cell.angle_beta   90.00
_cell.angle_gamma   90.00
#
_symmetry.space_group_name_H-M   'P 1'
#
loop_
_entity.id
_entity.type
_entity.pdbx_description
1 polymer ?
#
loop_
_entity_poly.entity_id
_entity_poly.type
_entity_poly.pdbx_seq_one_letter_code
_entity_poly.pdbx_strand_id
1 'polypeptide(L)'
;LEGQEFFDKLLEELNVKYLAFQEDLAKIPKTGPFILVANHPLGALDGVIMCKILSEIRPDFKVMANFLLTKIEPMAPYVISVNPFEGRKEAYSSMSGMREALRHLSEGNCLGIFPAGEVSNKNNEFHEILDKEWESTALKLIKKANVPVVPMYFHAKNSKFFYSASKIHPDLQTLLLPSEMVNK
;
A
#
# COMPACT_ATOMS: atom_id res chain seq x y z
N LEU A 1 -1.32 21.12 5.53
CA LEU A 1 -1.08 20.50 4.22
C LEU A 1 -2.07 19.39 4.00
N GLU A 2 -2.62 19.28 2.79
CA GLU A 2 -3.59 18.25 2.42
C GLU A 2 -3.27 17.72 1.01
N GLY A 3 -3.75 16.53 0.70
CA GLY A 3 -3.65 15.93 -0.63
C GLY A 3 -2.23 15.83 -1.15
N GLN A 4 -2.03 16.21 -2.41
CA GLN A 4 -0.75 16.12 -3.11
C GLN A 4 0.36 16.87 -2.38
N GLU A 5 0.09 18.09 -1.88
CA GLU A 5 1.07 18.92 -1.18
C GLU A 5 1.61 18.23 0.08
N PHE A 6 0.76 17.52 0.81
CA PHE A 6 1.18 16.74 1.97
C PHE A 6 2.15 15.62 1.58
N PHE A 7 1.85 14.86 0.52
CA PHE A 7 2.72 13.75 0.08
C PHE A 7 4.03 14.26 -0.48
N ASP A 8 4.04 15.40 -1.19
CA ASP A 8 5.25 16.05 -1.67
C ASP A 8 6.16 16.44 -0.52
N LYS A 9 5.61 17.13 0.46
CA LYS A 9 6.36 17.58 1.63
C LYS A 9 6.89 16.41 2.46
N LEU A 10 6.09 15.37 2.62
CA LEU A 10 6.49 14.16 3.35
C LEU A 10 7.68 13.47 2.67
N LEU A 11 7.66 13.30 1.36
CA LEU A 11 8.77 12.69 0.61
C LEU A 11 10.02 13.58 0.63
N GLU A 12 9.85 14.91 0.58
CA GLU A 12 10.94 15.87 0.72
C GLU A 12 11.62 15.77 2.09
N GLU A 13 10.85 15.80 3.18
CA GLU A 13 11.34 15.68 4.55
C GLU A 13 12.04 14.34 4.83
N LEU A 14 11.56 13.27 4.21
CA LEU A 14 12.20 11.96 4.26
C LEU A 14 13.40 11.83 3.32
N ASN A 15 13.69 12.87 2.54
CA ASN A 15 14.74 12.86 1.48
C ASN A 15 14.61 11.70 0.52
N VAL A 16 13.38 11.29 0.22
CA VAL A 16 13.07 10.17 -0.68
C VAL A 16 12.89 10.66 -2.11
N LYS A 17 13.61 10.02 -3.04
CA LYS A 17 13.46 10.23 -4.48
C LYS A 17 13.03 8.92 -5.12
N TYR A 18 12.06 9.00 -6.02
CA TYR A 18 11.64 7.86 -6.83
C TYR A 18 11.62 8.24 -8.32
N LEU A 19 11.72 7.24 -9.16
CA LEU A 19 11.60 7.40 -10.60
C LEU A 19 10.35 6.65 -11.08
N ALA A 20 9.47 7.36 -11.78
CA ALA A 20 8.34 6.78 -12.48
C ALA A 20 8.37 7.24 -13.94
N PHE A 21 8.23 6.30 -14.87
CA PHE A 21 8.25 6.62 -16.29
C PHE A 21 6.90 7.15 -16.74
N GLN A 22 6.89 8.24 -17.50
CA GLN A 22 5.67 8.88 -17.99
C GLN A 22 4.80 7.93 -18.82
N GLU A 23 5.44 7.02 -19.57
CA GLU A 23 4.75 5.99 -20.36
C GLU A 23 3.97 5.01 -19.48
N ASP A 24 4.46 4.71 -18.27
CA ASP A 24 3.77 3.84 -17.30
C ASP A 24 2.68 4.60 -16.57
N LEU A 25 2.94 5.84 -16.16
CA LEU A 25 1.93 6.70 -15.54
C LEU A 25 0.73 6.95 -16.47
N ALA A 26 0.97 7.07 -17.77
CA ALA A 26 -0.08 7.24 -18.77
C ALA A 26 -1.03 6.03 -18.90
N LYS A 27 -0.63 4.84 -18.41
CA LYS A 27 -1.48 3.64 -18.39
C LYS A 27 -2.50 3.64 -17.26
N ILE A 28 -2.31 4.51 -16.24
CA ILE A 28 -3.27 4.64 -15.13
C ILE A 28 -4.54 5.31 -15.64
N PRO A 29 -5.73 4.68 -15.50
CA PRO A 29 -6.99 5.25 -15.97
C PRO A 29 -7.30 6.58 -15.26
N LYS A 30 -7.56 7.61 -16.07
CA LYS A 30 -7.91 8.95 -15.56
C LYS A 30 -9.34 9.06 -15.08
N THR A 31 -10.21 8.13 -15.47
CA THR A 31 -11.64 8.09 -15.10
C THR A 31 -12.11 6.66 -14.93
N GLY A 32 -13.23 6.49 -14.25
CA GLY A 32 -13.82 5.19 -13.98
C GLY A 32 -13.11 4.41 -12.87
N PRO A 33 -13.74 3.35 -12.35
CA PRO A 33 -13.22 2.59 -11.24
C PRO A 33 -12.12 1.64 -11.71
N PHE A 34 -11.08 1.48 -10.88
CA PHE A 34 -10.05 0.44 -11.04
C PHE A 34 -9.39 0.14 -9.69
N ILE A 35 -8.72 -1.00 -9.62
CA ILE A 35 -7.88 -1.36 -8.49
C ILE A 35 -6.41 -1.33 -8.93
N LEU A 36 -5.59 -0.51 -8.27
CA LEU A 36 -4.15 -0.53 -8.41
C LEU A 36 -3.59 -1.57 -7.43
N VAL A 37 -2.89 -2.57 -7.94
CA VAL A 37 -2.25 -3.61 -7.13
C VAL A 37 -0.74 -3.45 -7.19
N ALA A 38 -0.05 -3.48 -6.05
CA ALA A 38 1.39 -3.35 -6.00
C ALA A 38 2.05 -4.38 -5.08
N ASN A 39 3.33 -4.71 -5.36
CA ASN A 39 4.22 -5.34 -4.39
C ASN A 39 4.56 -4.36 -3.27
N HIS A 40 5.08 -4.87 -2.14
CA HIS A 40 5.25 -4.07 -0.92
C HIS A 40 6.67 -4.14 -0.32
N PRO A 41 7.73 -3.81 -1.11
CA PRO A 41 9.11 -4.01 -0.66
C PRO A 41 9.57 -3.08 0.46
N LEU A 42 9.03 -1.85 0.57
CA LEU A 42 9.49 -0.82 1.50
C LEU A 42 8.52 -0.53 2.65
N GLY A 43 7.35 -1.16 2.65
CA GLY A 43 6.33 -0.92 3.67
C GLY A 43 5.65 0.44 3.52
N ALA A 44 5.57 1.23 4.60
CA ALA A 44 4.84 2.50 4.59
C ALA A 44 5.25 3.45 3.46
N LEU A 45 6.53 3.40 3.04
CA LEU A 45 7.05 4.25 1.97
C LEU A 45 6.41 3.94 0.61
N ASP A 46 6.15 2.66 0.28
CA ASP A 46 5.43 2.30 -0.94
C ASP A 46 4.03 2.90 -0.94
N GLY A 47 3.37 2.88 0.23
CA GLY A 47 2.05 3.49 0.41
C GLY A 47 2.07 5.00 0.17
N VAL A 48 3.09 5.71 0.69
CA VAL A 48 3.25 7.16 0.49
C VAL A 48 3.50 7.48 -0.99
N ILE A 49 4.38 6.73 -1.67
CA ILE A 49 4.67 6.93 -3.10
C ILE A 49 3.43 6.62 -3.94
N MET A 50 2.70 5.55 -3.63
CA MET A 50 1.43 5.22 -4.31
C MET A 50 0.42 6.36 -4.13
N CYS A 51 0.24 6.88 -2.92
CA CYS A 51 -0.64 8.02 -2.64
C CYS A 51 -0.20 9.27 -3.42
N LYS A 52 1.11 9.56 -3.47
CA LYS A 52 1.64 10.68 -4.24
C LYS A 52 1.29 10.57 -5.72
N ILE A 53 1.55 9.42 -6.34
CA ILE A 53 1.26 9.17 -7.76
C ILE A 53 -0.25 9.28 -8.02
N LEU A 54 -1.07 8.65 -7.18
CA LEU A 54 -2.51 8.67 -7.35
C LEU A 54 -3.10 10.07 -7.11
N SER A 55 -2.58 10.85 -6.15
CA SER A 55 -3.07 12.21 -5.88
C SER A 55 -2.92 13.15 -7.07
N GLU A 56 -1.95 12.91 -7.95
CA GLU A 56 -1.74 13.68 -9.17
C GLU A 56 -2.71 13.29 -10.30
N ILE A 57 -3.06 12.00 -10.39
CA ILE A 57 -3.79 11.44 -11.53
C ILE A 57 -5.27 11.28 -11.21
N ARG A 58 -5.57 10.89 -9.97
CA ARG A 58 -6.90 10.49 -9.50
C ARG A 58 -7.12 11.01 -8.07
N PRO A 59 -7.54 12.27 -7.90
CA PRO A 59 -7.75 12.86 -6.58
C PRO A 59 -8.86 12.17 -5.76
N ASP A 60 -9.68 11.35 -6.40
CA ASP A 60 -10.70 10.49 -5.82
C ASP A 60 -10.16 9.16 -5.26
N PHE A 61 -8.85 8.98 -5.24
CA PHE A 61 -8.23 7.72 -4.78
C PHE A 61 -8.43 7.47 -3.28
N LYS A 62 -8.44 6.18 -2.92
CA LYS A 62 -8.16 5.69 -1.57
C LYS A 62 -7.20 4.53 -1.63
N VAL A 63 -6.52 4.24 -0.52
CA VAL A 63 -5.67 3.07 -0.36
C VAL A 63 -6.15 2.23 0.83
N MET A 64 -6.11 0.91 0.70
CA MET A 64 -6.32 0.02 1.85
C MET A 64 -5.03 -0.08 2.64
N ALA A 65 -5.06 0.33 3.90
CA ALA A 65 -3.87 0.35 4.74
C ALA A 65 -4.22 0.14 6.22
N ASN A 66 -3.17 -0.08 7.03
CA ASN A 66 -3.31 -0.24 8.47
C ASN A 66 -4.06 0.97 9.08
N PHE A 67 -5.02 0.67 9.98
CA PHE A 67 -5.81 1.69 10.66
C PHE A 67 -4.98 2.76 11.39
N LEU A 68 -3.72 2.46 11.76
CA LEU A 68 -2.83 3.44 12.37
C LEU A 68 -2.60 4.67 11.47
N LEU A 69 -2.65 4.49 10.14
CA LEU A 69 -2.49 5.61 9.21
C LEU A 69 -3.66 6.60 9.25
N THR A 70 -4.85 6.17 9.70
CA THR A 70 -5.98 7.11 9.91
C THR A 70 -5.78 8.05 11.09
N LYS A 71 -4.77 7.80 11.94
CA LYS A 71 -4.37 8.71 13.04
C LYS A 71 -3.49 9.86 12.56
N ILE A 72 -2.98 9.78 11.35
CA ILE A 72 -2.24 10.85 10.69
C ILE A 72 -3.27 11.68 9.94
N GLU A 73 -3.66 12.82 10.51
CA GLU A 73 -4.77 13.64 10.05
C GLU A 73 -4.75 13.92 8.54
N PRO A 74 -3.64 14.32 7.89
CA PRO A 74 -3.62 14.54 6.44
C PRO A 74 -3.76 13.26 5.60
N MET A 75 -3.54 12.07 6.16
CA MET A 75 -3.68 10.79 5.46
C MET A 75 -5.08 10.17 5.61
N ALA A 76 -5.78 10.49 6.70
CA ALA A 76 -7.04 9.87 7.05
C ALA A 76 -8.09 9.87 5.92
N PRO A 77 -8.27 10.94 5.11
CA PRO A 77 -9.23 10.94 4.01
C PRO A 77 -8.94 9.93 2.91
N TYR A 78 -7.67 9.53 2.74
CA TYR A 78 -7.20 8.66 1.67
C TYR A 78 -7.07 7.19 2.08
N VAL A 79 -7.40 6.84 3.34
CA VAL A 79 -7.20 5.50 3.88
C VAL A 79 -8.54 4.81 4.11
N ILE A 80 -8.71 3.64 3.51
CA ILE A 80 -9.69 2.64 3.96
C ILE A 80 -8.96 1.71 4.92
N SER A 81 -9.34 1.77 6.19
CA SER A 81 -8.63 1.06 7.24
C SER A 81 -8.87 -0.45 7.18
N VAL A 82 -7.77 -1.19 7.30
CA VAL A 82 -7.78 -2.64 7.57
C VAL A 82 -7.03 -2.89 8.87
N ASN A 83 -7.45 -3.93 9.58
CA ASN A 83 -6.73 -4.36 10.78
C ASN A 83 -5.87 -5.57 10.45
N PRO A 84 -4.52 -5.46 10.45
CA PRO A 84 -3.63 -6.58 10.15
C PRO A 84 -3.51 -7.58 11.31
N PHE A 85 -4.01 -7.25 12.51
CA PHE A 85 -3.88 -8.07 13.72
C PHE A 85 -5.12 -8.95 13.96
N GLU A 86 -5.68 -9.57 12.94
CA GLU A 86 -6.97 -10.26 13.03
C GLU A 86 -6.97 -11.47 13.94
N GLY A 87 -7.53 -11.26 15.16
CA GLY A 87 -8.21 -12.30 15.94
C GLY A 87 -9.72 -12.37 15.60
N ARG A 88 -10.42 -13.45 15.98
CA ARG A 88 -11.84 -13.68 15.68
C ARG A 88 -12.81 -12.53 16.01
N LYS A 89 -12.46 -11.61 16.94
CA LYS A 89 -13.27 -10.43 17.28
C LYS A 89 -13.14 -9.27 16.31
N GLU A 90 -12.17 -9.29 15.42
CA GLU A 90 -11.78 -8.20 14.53
C GLU A 90 -12.17 -8.43 13.07
N ALA A 91 -12.77 -9.59 12.76
CA ALA A 91 -13.37 -9.87 11.45
C ALA A 91 -14.41 -8.81 11.02
N TYR A 92 -15.00 -8.08 11.98
CA TYR A 92 -15.89 -6.95 11.69
C TYR A 92 -15.18 -5.77 11.06
N SER A 93 -13.93 -5.45 11.44
CA SER A 93 -13.17 -4.33 10.88
C SER A 93 -12.72 -4.63 9.45
N SER A 94 -12.32 -5.85 9.17
CA SER A 94 -11.98 -6.33 7.83
C SER A 94 -13.20 -6.35 6.90
N MET A 95 -14.37 -6.76 7.42
CA MET A 95 -15.63 -6.70 6.67
C MET A 95 -16.08 -5.26 6.39
N SER A 96 -15.87 -4.34 7.33
CA SER A 96 -16.18 -2.92 7.16
C SER A 96 -15.30 -2.30 6.07
N GLY A 97 -13.97 -2.52 6.13
CA GLY A 97 -13.04 -2.05 5.11
C GLY A 97 -13.36 -2.59 3.71
N MET A 98 -13.73 -3.88 3.62
CA MET A 98 -14.15 -4.47 2.35
C MET A 98 -15.44 -3.83 1.80
N ARG A 99 -16.43 -3.56 2.64
CA ARG A 99 -17.67 -2.88 2.22
C ARG A 99 -17.40 -1.47 1.76
N GLU A 100 -16.56 -0.73 2.49
CA GLU A 100 -16.17 0.63 2.13
C GLU A 100 -15.41 0.65 0.79
N ALA A 101 -14.47 -0.27 0.59
CA ALA A 101 -13.72 -0.41 -0.65
C ALA A 101 -14.63 -0.71 -1.86
N LEU A 102 -15.57 -1.65 -1.71
CA LEU A 102 -16.54 -1.97 -2.76
C LEU A 102 -17.46 -0.79 -3.07
N ARG A 103 -17.94 -0.06 -2.05
CA ARG A 103 -18.74 1.16 -2.24
C ARG A 103 -17.93 2.21 -2.99
N HIS A 104 -16.72 2.51 -2.56
CA HIS A 104 -15.82 3.49 -3.18
C HIS A 104 -15.60 3.18 -4.67
N LEU A 105 -15.35 1.92 -5.01
CA LEU A 105 -15.23 1.48 -6.41
C LEU A 105 -16.54 1.59 -7.17
N SER A 106 -17.71 1.29 -6.55
CA SER A 106 -19.01 1.40 -7.20
C SER A 106 -19.43 2.85 -7.50
N GLU A 107 -18.84 3.80 -6.79
CA GLU A 107 -18.99 5.25 -7.02
C GLU A 107 -18.13 5.77 -8.19
N GLY A 108 -17.33 4.89 -8.82
CA GLY A 108 -16.48 5.24 -9.96
C GLY A 108 -15.04 5.63 -9.58
N ASN A 109 -14.68 5.48 -8.31
CA ASN A 109 -13.40 5.92 -7.77
C ASN A 109 -12.33 4.81 -7.88
N CYS A 110 -11.05 5.16 -7.65
CA CYS A 110 -9.97 4.19 -7.71
C CYS A 110 -9.45 3.79 -6.32
N LEU A 111 -8.94 2.55 -6.23
CA LEU A 111 -8.46 1.95 -4.99
C LEU A 111 -7.06 1.38 -5.16
N GLY A 112 -6.12 1.77 -4.29
CA GLY A 112 -4.80 1.16 -4.18
C GLY A 112 -4.79 0.05 -3.12
N ILE A 113 -4.14 -1.07 -3.43
CA ILE A 113 -3.96 -2.18 -2.48
C ILE A 113 -2.59 -2.83 -2.61
N PHE A 114 -2.10 -3.36 -1.49
CA PHE A 114 -0.96 -4.26 -1.40
C PHE A 114 -1.49 -5.66 -1.06
N PRO A 115 -1.75 -6.51 -2.07
CA PRO A 115 -2.56 -7.71 -1.87
C PRO A 115 -1.90 -8.79 -1.03
N ALA A 116 -0.57 -8.75 -0.84
CA ALA A 116 0.15 -9.63 0.07
C ALA A 116 -0.12 -9.32 1.55
N GLY A 117 -0.62 -8.11 1.87
CA GLY A 117 -1.00 -7.68 3.21
C GLY A 117 0.17 -7.40 4.17
N GLU A 118 1.40 -7.68 3.76
CA GLU A 118 2.63 -7.43 4.53
C GLU A 118 3.80 -7.09 3.62
N VAL A 119 4.88 -6.59 4.22
CA VAL A 119 6.10 -6.18 3.53
C VAL A 119 6.82 -7.40 2.94
N SER A 120 7.35 -7.25 1.71
CA SER A 120 8.15 -8.28 1.04
C SER A 120 9.31 -8.76 1.91
N ASN A 121 9.55 -10.05 1.89
CA ASN A 121 10.58 -10.66 2.70
C ASN A 121 11.48 -11.59 1.87
N LYS A 122 12.59 -12.04 2.48
CA LYS A 122 13.49 -12.98 1.83
C LYS A 122 12.80 -14.32 1.65
N ASN A 123 12.61 -14.72 0.41
CA ASN A 123 12.16 -16.07 0.07
C ASN A 123 13.35 -17.04 0.18
N ASN A 124 13.18 -18.12 0.96
CA ASN A 124 14.26 -19.09 1.18
C ASN A 124 14.49 -20.02 -0.02
N GLU A 125 13.48 -20.22 -0.85
CA GLU A 125 13.53 -21.10 -2.02
C GLU A 125 14.24 -20.41 -3.19
N PHE A 126 13.88 -19.16 -3.48
CA PHE A 126 14.42 -18.40 -4.62
C PHE A 126 15.60 -17.51 -4.25
N HIS A 127 15.92 -17.35 -2.96
CA HIS A 127 16.93 -16.42 -2.43
C HIS A 127 16.70 -14.94 -2.82
N GLU A 128 15.50 -14.60 -3.20
CA GLU A 128 15.06 -13.27 -3.62
C GLU A 128 14.17 -12.61 -2.58
N ILE A 129 13.97 -11.29 -2.71
CA ILE A 129 13.00 -10.53 -1.93
C ILE A 129 11.69 -10.54 -2.69
N LEU A 130 10.69 -11.21 -2.13
CA LEU A 130 9.39 -11.39 -2.75
C LEU A 130 8.26 -11.08 -1.75
N ASP A 131 7.12 -10.68 -2.28
CA ASP A 131 5.88 -10.71 -1.53
C ASP A 131 5.49 -12.16 -1.26
N LYS A 132 4.78 -12.40 -0.17
CA LYS A 132 4.09 -13.66 0.03
C LYS A 132 2.89 -13.78 -0.93
N GLU A 133 2.24 -14.94 -0.92
CA GLU A 133 0.99 -15.13 -1.64
C GLU A 133 -0.07 -14.10 -1.25
N TRP A 134 -0.86 -13.69 -2.22
CA TRP A 134 -1.92 -12.72 -2.01
C TRP A 134 -2.96 -13.23 -1.01
N GLU A 135 -3.37 -12.36 -0.12
CA GLU A 135 -4.39 -12.66 0.87
C GLU A 135 -5.74 -13.01 0.21
N SER A 136 -6.40 -14.02 0.74
CA SER A 136 -7.71 -14.46 0.22
C SER A 136 -8.77 -13.35 0.24
N THR A 137 -8.65 -12.42 1.18
CA THR A 137 -9.51 -11.23 1.30
C THR A 137 -9.28 -10.24 0.15
N ALA A 138 -8.02 -10.01 -0.24
CA ALA A 138 -7.68 -9.19 -1.41
C ALA A 138 -8.21 -9.81 -2.71
N LEU A 139 -8.03 -11.12 -2.89
CA LEU A 139 -8.56 -11.84 -4.05
C LEU A 139 -10.10 -11.78 -4.11
N LYS A 140 -10.79 -11.91 -2.98
CA LYS A 140 -12.25 -11.78 -2.89
C LYS A 140 -12.72 -10.38 -3.24
N LEU A 141 -12.00 -9.33 -2.77
CA LEU A 141 -12.28 -7.94 -3.11
C LEU A 141 -12.18 -7.71 -4.62
N ILE A 142 -11.05 -8.10 -5.24
CA ILE A 142 -10.81 -7.95 -6.68
C ILE A 142 -11.90 -8.64 -7.50
N LYS A 143 -12.19 -9.90 -7.17
CA LYS A 143 -13.25 -10.67 -7.87
C LYS A 143 -14.63 -10.03 -7.73
N LYS A 144 -14.97 -9.54 -6.53
CA LYS A 144 -16.29 -8.97 -6.24
C LYS A 144 -16.46 -7.58 -6.85
N ALA A 145 -15.40 -6.79 -6.88
CA ALA A 145 -15.44 -5.45 -7.48
C ALA A 145 -15.67 -5.50 -8.98
N ASN A 146 -15.13 -6.52 -9.67
CA ASN A 146 -15.27 -6.71 -11.12
C ASN A 146 -14.94 -5.45 -11.94
N VAL A 147 -13.85 -4.78 -11.59
CA VAL A 147 -13.33 -3.58 -12.25
C VAL A 147 -11.93 -3.86 -12.82
N PRO A 148 -11.41 -3.04 -13.74
CA PRO A 148 -10.03 -3.18 -14.23
C PRO A 148 -9.02 -3.21 -13.09
N VAL A 149 -7.96 -4.02 -13.27
CA VAL A 149 -6.84 -4.12 -12.34
C VAL A 149 -5.58 -3.58 -13.04
N VAL A 150 -4.93 -2.63 -12.40
CA VAL A 150 -3.69 -2.00 -12.90
C VAL A 150 -2.54 -2.46 -12.02
N PRO A 151 -1.56 -3.21 -12.55
CA PRO A 151 -0.38 -3.59 -11.78
C PRO A 151 0.62 -2.44 -11.70
N MET A 152 1.18 -2.23 -10.51
CA MET A 152 2.33 -1.37 -10.23
C MET A 152 3.43 -2.22 -9.61
N TYR A 153 4.68 -1.95 -9.93
CA TYR A 153 5.81 -2.67 -9.35
C TYR A 153 6.88 -1.72 -8.82
N PHE A 154 7.18 -1.83 -7.54
CA PHE A 154 8.26 -1.11 -6.89
C PHE A 154 9.58 -1.89 -7.01
N HIS A 155 10.52 -1.37 -7.79
CA HIS A 155 11.88 -1.88 -7.90
C HIS A 155 12.74 -1.39 -6.75
N ALA A 156 12.50 -1.91 -5.55
CA ALA A 156 13.15 -1.47 -4.33
C ALA A 156 13.36 -2.63 -3.35
N LYS A 157 14.18 -2.39 -2.33
CA LYS A 157 14.38 -3.32 -1.21
C LYS A 157 14.87 -2.58 0.02
N ASN A 158 14.58 -3.14 1.19
CA ASN A 158 15.10 -2.69 2.48
C ASN A 158 16.56 -3.12 2.69
N SER A 159 17.16 -2.69 3.79
CA SER A 159 18.54 -3.05 4.13
C SER A 159 18.69 -4.55 4.41
N LYS A 160 19.94 -5.05 4.31
CA LYS A 160 20.24 -6.42 4.70
C LYS A 160 19.92 -6.68 6.17
N PHE A 161 20.06 -5.65 7.01
CA PHE A 161 19.75 -5.72 8.43
C PHE A 161 18.25 -5.98 8.65
N PHE A 162 17.38 -5.27 7.93
CA PHE A 162 15.93 -5.47 7.96
C PHE A 162 15.53 -6.93 7.72
N TYR A 163 16.08 -7.55 6.66
CA TYR A 163 15.80 -8.95 6.35
C TYR A 163 16.46 -9.95 7.30
N SER A 164 17.52 -9.54 8.00
CA SER A 164 18.15 -10.40 9.01
C SER A 164 17.36 -10.40 10.32
N ALA A 165 16.74 -9.29 10.66
CA ALA A 165 15.91 -9.14 11.86
C ALA A 165 14.68 -10.07 11.85
N SER A 166 14.09 -10.31 10.68
CA SER A 166 12.95 -11.23 10.53
C SER A 166 13.24 -12.66 10.96
N LYS A 167 14.51 -13.08 10.86
CA LYS A 167 14.95 -14.41 11.29
C LYS A 167 14.96 -14.58 12.80
N ILE A 168 15.01 -13.47 13.55
CA ILE A 168 15.01 -13.46 15.02
C ILE A 168 13.56 -13.42 15.52
N HIS A 169 12.77 -12.49 15.01
CA HIS A 169 11.35 -12.37 15.31
C HIS A 169 10.62 -11.58 14.23
N PRO A 170 9.43 -12.04 13.74
CA PRO A 170 8.69 -11.35 12.68
C PRO A 170 8.34 -9.89 13.01
N ASP A 171 7.98 -9.59 14.27
CA ASP A 171 7.58 -8.25 14.69
C ASP A 171 8.72 -7.23 14.65
N LEU A 172 9.99 -7.68 14.67
CA LEU A 172 11.15 -6.79 14.57
C LEU A 172 11.18 -6.06 13.23
N GLN A 173 10.72 -6.66 12.15
CA GLN A 173 10.62 -5.96 10.86
C GLN A 173 9.66 -4.79 10.93
N THR A 174 8.49 -4.98 11.54
CA THR A 174 7.52 -3.89 11.70
C THR A 174 8.08 -2.73 12.51
N LEU A 175 8.85 -3.02 13.56
CA LEU A 175 9.51 -2.01 14.38
C LEU A 175 10.66 -1.27 13.65
N LEU A 176 11.28 -1.92 12.67
CA LEU A 176 12.39 -1.34 11.90
C LEU A 176 11.92 -0.49 10.71
N LEU A 177 10.68 -0.63 10.25
CA LEU A 177 10.15 0.13 9.11
C LEU A 177 10.35 1.65 9.22
N PRO A 178 10.10 2.31 10.38
CA PRO A 178 10.35 3.75 10.49
C PRO A 178 11.82 4.12 10.29
N SER A 179 12.75 3.30 10.80
CA SER A 179 14.18 3.55 10.64
C SER A 179 14.66 3.34 9.19
N GLU A 180 14.07 2.38 8.47
CA GLU A 180 14.34 2.16 7.04
C GLU A 180 13.84 3.33 6.18
N MET A 181 12.75 4.00 6.57
CA MET A 181 12.25 5.18 5.86
C MET A 181 13.19 6.39 5.95
N VAL A 182 13.83 6.59 7.11
CA VAL A 182 14.68 7.75 7.38
C VAL A 182 16.12 7.56 6.86
N ASN A 183 16.56 6.34 6.65
CA ASN A 183 17.94 6.01 6.27
C ASN A 183 18.09 5.63 4.77
N LYS A 184 17.18 6.07 3.91
CA LYS A 184 17.23 5.81 2.45
C LYS A 184 17.63 6.98 1.61
#